data_22268f796f4535c57301108ea4c59ef3
#
_entry.id   22268f796f4535c57301108ea4c59ef3
#
_cell.length_a   1.000
_cell.length_b   1.000
_cell.length_c   1.000
_cell.angle_alpha   90.00
_cell.angle_beta   90.00
_cell.angle_gamma   90.00
#
_symmetry.space_group_name_H-M   'P 1'
#
loop_
_entity.id
_entity.type
_entity.pdbx_description
1 polymer ?
#
loop_
_entity_poly.entity_id
_entity_poly.type
_entity_poly.pdbx_seq_one_letter_code
_entity_poly.pdbx_strand_id
1 'polypeptide(L)'
;MKRRAALTVALVASVALVAALAGTVSADHPGSTTLTFVERNNEGTFRFIDVRPKSPRPGERISAGDMFLGSNQLYNAANKRRRGKLFFKCTAVVASKSGNSPFVCEGTARLSNGTLAISAILQGERDPAGAITGGTGAYEGASGSFTSDERRRTSIDTFHFDTD
;
A
#
# COMPACT_ATOMS: atom_id res chain seq x y z
N MET A 1 -82.36 0.83 -23.79
CA MET A 1 -81.19 1.75 -23.79
C MET A 1 -80.56 1.72 -22.41
N LYS A 2 -79.48 0.97 -22.22
CA LYS A 2 -78.78 0.81 -20.96
C LYS A 2 -77.42 1.49 -21.07
N ARG A 3 -77.23 2.61 -20.37
CA ARG A 3 -75.92 3.28 -20.24
C ARG A 3 -75.04 2.55 -19.25
N ARG A 4 -73.90 2.09 -19.70
CA ARG A 4 -72.84 1.53 -18.84
C ARG A 4 -71.90 2.66 -18.47
N ALA A 5 -71.78 2.98 -17.18
CA ALA A 5 -70.77 3.87 -16.66
C ALA A 5 -69.45 3.11 -16.53
N ALA A 6 -68.41 3.62 -17.13
CA ALA A 6 -67.05 3.11 -16.97
C ALA A 6 -66.39 3.81 -15.77
N LEU A 7 -65.98 3.01 -14.78
CA LEU A 7 -65.27 3.47 -13.58
C LEU A 7 -63.75 3.41 -13.90
N THR A 8 -63.15 4.59 -14.00
CA THR A 8 -61.69 4.70 -14.23
C THR A 8 -61.01 4.75 -12.86
N VAL A 9 -60.32 3.68 -12.51
CA VAL A 9 -59.48 3.62 -11.29
C VAL A 9 -58.11 4.20 -11.65
N ALA A 10 -57.77 5.36 -11.10
CA ALA A 10 -56.44 5.95 -11.18
C ALA A 10 -55.54 5.33 -10.13
N LEU A 11 -54.55 4.56 -10.59
CA LEU A 11 -53.49 3.97 -9.73
C LEU A 11 -52.40 5.06 -9.56
N VAL A 12 -52.34 5.67 -8.38
CA VAL A 12 -51.24 6.57 -8.00
C VAL A 12 -50.09 5.72 -7.51
N ALA A 13 -49.07 5.54 -8.34
CA ALA A 13 -47.82 4.89 -7.96
C ALA A 13 -46.94 5.90 -7.21
N SER A 14 -46.86 5.78 -5.89
CA SER A 14 -45.92 6.55 -5.07
C SER A 14 -44.53 5.92 -5.19
N VAL A 15 -43.65 6.54 -5.96
CA VAL A 15 -42.22 6.19 -5.99
C VAL A 15 -41.55 6.82 -4.77
N ALA A 16 -41.29 6.02 -3.75
CA ALA A 16 -40.46 6.41 -2.62
C ALA A 16 -38.98 6.43 -3.07
N LEU A 17 -38.43 7.64 -3.26
CA LEU A 17 -37.02 7.88 -3.53
C LEU A 17 -36.23 7.65 -2.23
N VAL A 18 -35.66 6.47 -2.05
CA VAL A 18 -34.68 6.20 -0.97
C VAL A 18 -33.36 6.83 -1.40
N ALA A 19 -33.10 8.04 -0.92
CA ALA A 19 -31.78 8.64 -1.00
C ALA A 19 -30.85 7.88 -0.06
N ALA A 20 -30.04 6.98 -0.60
CA ALA A 20 -28.92 6.37 0.12
C ALA A 20 -27.89 7.46 0.39
N LEU A 21 -27.90 8.00 1.60
CA LEU A 21 -26.80 8.80 2.14
C LEU A 21 -25.60 7.84 2.32
N ALA A 22 -24.74 7.74 1.30
CA ALA A 22 -23.42 7.19 1.44
C ALA A 22 -22.61 8.17 2.29
N GLY A 23 -22.83 8.15 3.60
CA GLY A 23 -21.95 8.79 4.55
C GLY A 23 -20.61 8.07 4.49
N THR A 24 -19.57 8.79 4.08
CA THR A 24 -18.19 8.37 4.33
C THR A 24 -18.01 8.36 5.84
N VAL A 25 -18.14 7.19 6.44
CA VAL A 25 -17.77 6.97 7.84
C VAL A 25 -16.24 6.99 7.86
N SER A 26 -15.65 8.16 8.11
CA SER A 26 -14.31 8.23 8.64
C SER A 26 -14.41 7.73 10.08
N ALA A 27 -14.23 6.45 10.27
CA ALA A 27 -14.06 5.89 11.60
C ALA A 27 -12.66 6.30 12.07
N ASP A 28 -12.56 7.41 12.80
CA ASP A 28 -11.47 7.60 13.74
C ASP A 28 -11.62 6.52 14.80
N HIS A 29 -10.94 5.39 14.60
CA HIS A 29 -10.87 4.34 15.62
C HIS A 29 -10.01 4.90 16.77
N PRO A 30 -10.54 4.90 18.02
CA PRO A 30 -9.71 5.22 19.18
C PRO A 30 -8.68 4.10 19.34
N GLY A 31 -7.43 4.36 18.97
CA GLY A 31 -6.35 3.37 19.00
C GLY A 31 -5.39 3.46 17.82
N SER A 32 -5.75 4.24 16.79
CA SER A 32 -4.91 4.42 15.60
C SER A 32 -3.54 5.02 15.95
N THR A 33 -2.49 4.38 15.46
CA THR A 33 -1.09 4.76 15.67
C THR A 33 -0.46 5.18 14.35
N THR A 34 0.27 6.29 14.38
CA THR A 34 1.08 6.73 13.23
C THR A 34 2.55 6.73 13.63
N LEU A 35 3.37 6.01 12.87
CA LEU A 35 4.83 6.02 12.98
C LEU A 35 5.43 6.59 11.70
N THR A 36 6.32 7.57 11.84
CA THR A 36 7.03 8.16 10.71
C THR A 36 8.53 7.96 10.88
N PHE A 37 9.16 7.45 9.84
CA PHE A 37 10.60 7.24 9.76
C PHE A 37 11.20 7.94 8.55
N VAL A 38 12.46 8.34 8.70
CA VAL A 38 13.30 8.72 7.56
C VAL A 38 14.17 7.52 7.20
N GLU A 39 14.04 7.04 5.99
CA GLU A 39 14.87 6.01 5.40
C GLU A 39 16.04 6.68 4.69
N ARG A 40 17.28 6.24 4.97
CA ARG A 40 18.47 6.72 4.28
C ARG A 40 18.91 5.75 3.21
N ASN A 41 18.62 6.09 1.95
CA ASN A 41 18.85 5.21 0.79
C ASN A 41 20.33 4.89 0.55
N ASN A 42 21.23 5.75 1.03
CA ASN A 42 22.68 5.55 0.92
C ASN A 42 23.29 4.69 2.04
N GLU A 43 22.52 4.34 3.07
CA GLU A 43 22.94 3.48 4.18
C GLU A 43 22.33 2.07 4.08
N GLY A 44 21.79 1.74 2.92
CA GLY A 44 21.13 0.49 2.64
C GLY A 44 21.96 -0.48 1.82
N THR A 45 21.35 -1.64 1.60
CA THR A 45 21.82 -2.62 0.61
C THR A 45 20.74 -2.74 -0.47
N PHE A 46 21.18 -2.89 -1.70
CA PHE A 46 20.28 -3.11 -2.82
C PHE A 46 20.90 -4.16 -3.76
N ARG A 47 20.11 -5.12 -4.19
CA ARG A 47 20.50 -6.14 -5.16
C ARG A 47 19.36 -6.40 -6.12
N PHE A 48 19.67 -6.31 -7.42
CA PHE A 48 18.78 -6.78 -8.48
C PHE A 48 19.16 -8.21 -8.87
N ILE A 49 18.17 -9.08 -8.99
CA ILE A 49 18.30 -10.44 -9.49
C ILE A 49 17.55 -10.50 -10.81
N ASP A 50 18.31 -10.62 -11.90
CA ASP A 50 17.84 -10.68 -13.27
C ASP A 50 17.70 -12.17 -13.66
N VAL A 51 16.45 -12.64 -13.84
CA VAL A 51 16.16 -13.99 -14.30
C VAL A 51 16.16 -14.06 -15.83
N ARG A 52 16.03 -15.26 -16.39
CA ARG A 52 15.99 -15.43 -17.85
C ARG A 52 14.62 -15.07 -18.45
N PRO A 53 14.57 -14.45 -19.66
CA PRO A 53 15.70 -13.97 -20.45
C PRO A 53 16.32 -12.72 -19.84
N LYS A 54 17.65 -12.73 -19.65
CA LYS A 54 18.37 -11.62 -19.05
C LYS A 54 18.28 -10.35 -19.88
N SER A 55 18.23 -9.21 -19.20
CA SER A 55 18.32 -7.92 -19.85
C SER A 55 19.72 -7.67 -20.45
N PRO A 56 19.82 -7.07 -21.63
CA PRO A 56 21.11 -6.64 -22.19
C PRO A 56 21.80 -5.59 -21.32
N ARG A 57 21.00 -4.76 -20.64
CA ARG A 57 21.44 -3.77 -19.66
C ARG A 57 20.53 -3.79 -18.45
N PRO A 58 21.05 -3.51 -17.24
CA PRO A 58 20.24 -3.47 -16.03
C PRO A 58 19.01 -2.56 -16.19
N GLY A 59 17.81 -3.10 -15.97
CA GLY A 59 16.55 -2.35 -16.03
C GLY A 59 16.00 -2.03 -17.42
N GLU A 60 16.72 -2.33 -18.53
CA GLU A 60 16.22 -2.10 -19.89
C GLU A 60 15.07 -3.06 -20.25
N ARG A 61 15.13 -4.26 -19.74
CA ARG A 61 14.06 -5.26 -19.85
C ARG A 61 13.79 -5.83 -18.46
N ILE A 62 12.55 -6.01 -18.14
CA ILE A 62 12.14 -6.72 -16.94
C ILE A 62 11.51 -8.04 -17.37
N SER A 63 11.97 -9.13 -16.78
CA SER A 63 11.38 -10.46 -16.91
C SER A 63 10.45 -10.72 -15.74
N ALA A 64 9.38 -11.48 -15.95
CA ALA A 64 8.58 -11.98 -14.83
C ALA A 64 9.48 -12.82 -13.91
N GLY A 65 9.45 -12.53 -12.62
CA GLY A 65 10.34 -13.15 -11.63
C GLY A 65 11.63 -12.36 -11.34
N ASP A 66 11.96 -11.29 -12.08
CA ASP A 66 13.04 -10.39 -11.68
C ASP A 66 12.74 -9.82 -10.29
N MET A 67 13.77 -9.65 -9.48
CA MET A 67 13.60 -9.25 -8.08
C MET A 67 14.53 -8.11 -7.68
N PHE A 68 14.01 -7.21 -6.86
CA PHE A 68 14.80 -6.32 -6.02
C PHE A 68 14.83 -6.86 -4.59
N LEU A 69 16.02 -6.95 -4.01
CA LEU A 69 16.22 -7.26 -2.60
C LEU A 69 16.97 -6.12 -1.96
N GLY A 70 16.52 -5.70 -0.81
CA GLY A 70 17.20 -4.61 -0.15
C GLY A 70 16.90 -4.47 1.32
N SER A 71 17.62 -3.54 1.91
CA SER A 71 17.38 -3.12 3.29
C SER A 71 17.91 -1.72 3.52
N ASN A 72 17.18 -0.90 4.27
CA ASN A 72 17.55 0.46 4.61
C ASN A 72 17.45 0.72 6.10
N GLN A 73 18.25 1.65 6.61
CA GLN A 73 18.18 2.08 8.00
C GLN A 73 17.02 3.05 8.19
N LEU A 74 16.23 2.82 9.23
CA LEU A 74 15.12 3.68 9.64
C LEU A 74 15.58 4.60 10.76
N TYR A 75 15.38 5.90 10.58
CA TYR A 75 15.65 6.95 11.57
C TYR A 75 14.33 7.58 12.04
N ASN A 76 14.33 8.22 13.19
CA ASN A 76 13.16 8.99 13.64
C ASN A 76 12.86 10.15 12.66
N ALA A 77 11.66 10.72 12.75
CA ALA A 77 11.22 11.81 11.85
C ALA A 77 12.19 13.00 11.80
N ALA A 78 12.96 13.27 12.87
CA ALA A 78 14.02 14.28 12.88
C ALA A 78 15.33 13.83 12.18
N ASN A 79 15.38 12.62 11.61
CA ASN A 79 16.54 12.02 10.95
C ASN A 79 17.83 11.99 11.81
N LYS A 80 17.69 11.81 13.13
CA LYS A 80 18.83 11.87 14.08
C LYS A 80 19.14 10.54 14.75
N ARG A 81 18.11 9.78 15.15
CA ARG A 81 18.25 8.52 15.88
C ARG A 81 17.79 7.35 15.06
N ARG A 82 18.65 6.36 14.90
CA ARG A 82 18.26 5.09 14.29
C ARG A 82 17.20 4.40 15.16
N ARG A 83 16.11 3.96 14.54
CA ARG A 83 14.95 3.34 15.18
C ARG A 83 14.75 1.90 14.76
N GLY A 84 15.32 1.51 13.62
CA GLY A 84 15.15 0.18 13.08
C GLY A 84 15.80 -0.02 11.73
N LYS A 85 15.34 -1.04 11.04
CA LYS A 85 15.78 -1.40 9.69
C LYS A 85 14.60 -1.94 8.91
N LEU A 86 14.40 -1.46 7.69
CA LEU A 86 13.47 -2.01 6.73
C LEU A 86 14.19 -3.05 5.86
N PHE A 87 13.60 -4.20 5.68
CA PHE A 87 13.98 -5.22 4.71
C PHE A 87 12.87 -5.34 3.69
N PHE A 88 13.21 -5.47 2.42
CA PHE A 88 12.20 -5.60 1.38
C PHE A 88 12.63 -6.54 0.25
N LYS A 89 11.63 -7.12 -0.38
CA LYS A 89 11.73 -7.92 -1.60
C LYS A 89 10.60 -7.50 -2.53
N CYS A 90 10.92 -7.14 -3.77
CA CYS A 90 9.95 -6.82 -4.81
C CYS A 90 10.16 -7.75 -6.00
N THR A 91 9.09 -8.38 -6.48
CA THR A 91 9.14 -9.35 -7.59
C THR A 91 8.31 -8.82 -8.75
N ALA A 92 8.90 -8.76 -9.95
CA ALA A 92 8.19 -8.43 -11.19
C ALA A 92 7.19 -9.53 -11.54
N VAL A 93 5.93 -9.18 -11.71
CA VAL A 93 4.85 -10.15 -12.02
C VAL A 93 4.58 -10.29 -13.50
N VAL A 94 5.01 -9.30 -14.30
CA VAL A 94 4.83 -9.29 -15.77
C VAL A 94 6.15 -8.92 -16.43
N ALA A 95 6.45 -9.55 -17.57
CA ALA A 95 7.59 -9.16 -18.38
C ALA A 95 7.32 -7.82 -19.09
N SER A 96 8.32 -6.92 -19.14
CA SER A 96 8.23 -5.64 -19.83
C SER A 96 9.49 -5.37 -20.65
N LYS A 97 9.30 -4.94 -21.90
CA LYS A 97 10.38 -4.51 -22.80
C LYS A 97 10.78 -3.05 -22.57
N SER A 98 9.96 -2.28 -21.90
CA SER A 98 10.17 -0.85 -21.60
C SER A 98 10.71 -0.59 -20.19
N GLY A 99 11.02 -1.62 -19.43
CA GLY A 99 11.44 -1.50 -18.03
C GLY A 99 10.31 -1.16 -17.05
N ASN A 100 9.11 -0.88 -17.54
CA ASN A 100 7.95 -0.59 -16.70
C ASN A 100 7.12 -1.86 -16.48
N SER A 101 7.33 -2.52 -15.35
CA SER A 101 6.60 -3.72 -14.93
C SER A 101 6.05 -3.49 -13.52
N PRO A 102 4.85 -3.98 -13.21
CA PRO A 102 4.41 -4.01 -11.82
C PRO A 102 5.25 -5.00 -11.00
N PHE A 103 5.64 -4.56 -9.83
CA PHE A 103 6.33 -5.37 -8.82
C PHE A 103 5.42 -5.56 -7.61
N VAL A 104 5.26 -6.79 -7.18
CA VAL A 104 4.69 -7.10 -5.86
C VAL A 104 5.82 -7.06 -4.86
N CYS A 105 5.66 -6.22 -3.85
CA CYS A 105 6.65 -5.97 -2.80
C CYS A 105 6.15 -6.45 -1.45
N GLU A 106 7.04 -7.10 -0.73
CA GLU A 106 6.89 -7.46 0.68
C GLU A 106 8.01 -6.81 1.46
N GLY A 107 7.68 -6.24 2.61
CA GLY A 107 8.64 -5.60 3.48
C GLY A 107 8.41 -5.93 4.94
N THR A 108 9.48 -5.80 5.74
CA THR A 108 9.42 -5.92 7.19
C THR A 108 10.25 -4.82 7.82
N ALA A 109 9.59 -3.94 8.55
CA ALA A 109 10.26 -2.97 9.40
C ALA A 109 10.55 -3.62 10.76
N ARG A 110 11.84 -3.89 11.05
CA ARG A 110 12.30 -4.38 12.35
C ARG A 110 12.63 -3.18 13.25
N LEU A 111 11.84 -3.00 14.29
CA LEU A 111 11.93 -1.93 15.28
C LEU A 111 12.37 -2.50 16.64
N SER A 112 12.65 -1.64 17.63
CA SER A 112 13.09 -2.08 18.96
C SER A 112 12.07 -2.94 19.71
N ASN A 113 10.77 -2.70 19.45
CA ASN A 113 9.66 -3.31 20.20
C ASN A 113 8.92 -4.40 19.42
N GLY A 114 9.39 -4.74 18.21
CA GLY A 114 8.72 -5.73 17.35
C GLY A 114 8.93 -5.45 15.87
N THR A 115 8.08 -6.02 15.03
CA THR A 115 8.14 -5.87 13.58
C THR A 115 6.78 -5.43 13.03
N LEU A 116 6.80 -4.68 11.91
CA LEU A 116 5.63 -4.42 11.07
C LEU A 116 5.86 -5.06 9.70
N ALA A 117 4.90 -5.82 9.22
CA ALA A 117 4.89 -6.42 7.89
C ALA A 117 4.09 -5.53 6.93
N ILE A 118 4.60 -5.32 5.73
CA ILE A 118 3.97 -4.51 4.68
C ILE A 118 3.89 -5.26 3.37
N SER A 119 2.86 -4.95 2.58
CA SER A 119 2.69 -5.42 1.21
C SER A 119 2.28 -4.26 0.31
N ALA A 120 2.90 -4.15 -0.86
CA ALA A 120 2.63 -3.08 -1.82
C ALA A 120 2.75 -3.59 -3.26
N ILE A 121 2.15 -2.85 -4.21
CA ILE A 121 2.40 -3.02 -5.64
C ILE A 121 3.06 -1.73 -6.13
N LEU A 122 4.23 -1.85 -6.76
CA LEU A 122 4.95 -0.73 -7.36
C LEU A 122 4.84 -0.80 -8.89
N GLN A 123 4.42 0.28 -9.52
CA GLN A 123 4.34 0.39 -10.98
C GLN A 123 4.70 1.80 -11.45
N GLY A 124 5.99 2.11 -11.44
CA GLY A 124 6.49 3.40 -11.91
C GLY A 124 6.16 4.61 -11.03
N GLU A 125 5.62 4.36 -9.84
CA GLU A 125 5.30 5.39 -8.86
C GLU A 125 6.56 5.82 -8.09
N ARG A 126 6.61 7.13 -7.77
CA ARG A 126 7.65 7.68 -6.88
C ARG A 126 7.31 7.49 -5.41
N ASP A 127 6.02 7.43 -5.11
CA ASP A 127 5.50 7.44 -3.75
C ASP A 127 4.69 6.16 -3.52
N PRO A 128 5.38 5.03 -3.28
CA PRO A 128 4.72 3.76 -3.08
C PRO A 128 3.79 3.79 -1.86
N ALA A 129 2.64 3.17 -2.03
CA ALA A 129 1.66 2.94 -0.97
C ALA A 129 1.33 1.45 -0.90
N GLY A 130 0.95 1.00 0.29
CA GLY A 130 0.61 -0.40 0.51
C GLY A 130 -0.17 -0.60 1.80
N ALA A 131 -0.38 -1.86 2.15
CA ALA A 131 -1.03 -2.28 3.37
C ALA A 131 -0.01 -2.70 4.43
N ILE A 132 -0.31 -2.44 5.69
CA ILE A 132 0.29 -3.11 6.83
C ILE A 132 -0.50 -4.39 7.03
N THR A 133 0.16 -5.54 6.91
CA THR A 133 -0.47 -6.86 6.88
C THR A 133 -0.28 -7.66 8.16
N GLY A 134 0.38 -7.08 9.15
CA GLY A 134 0.60 -7.68 10.45
C GLY A 134 1.79 -7.08 11.19
N GLY A 135 2.07 -7.63 12.36
CA GLY A 135 3.20 -7.25 13.19
C GLY A 135 3.50 -8.28 14.27
N THR A 136 4.56 -8.02 15.04
CA THR A 136 4.94 -8.84 16.21
C THR A 136 5.31 -7.93 17.37
N GLY A 137 5.30 -8.47 18.59
CA GLY A 137 5.64 -7.72 19.81
C GLY A 137 4.64 -6.60 20.06
N ALA A 138 5.11 -5.37 20.23
CA ALA A 138 4.23 -4.21 20.44
C ALA A 138 3.33 -3.88 19.23
N TYR A 139 3.47 -4.58 18.12
CA TYR A 139 2.72 -4.39 16.86
C TYR A 139 1.90 -5.63 16.49
N GLU A 140 1.70 -6.54 17.42
CA GLU A 140 0.85 -7.72 17.19
C GLU A 140 -0.57 -7.27 16.81
N GLY A 141 -1.18 -7.93 15.82
CA GLY A 141 -2.49 -7.55 15.29
C GLY A 141 -2.49 -6.32 14.37
N ALA A 142 -1.34 -5.65 14.15
CA ALA A 142 -1.28 -4.43 13.35
C ALA A 142 -1.90 -4.61 11.96
N SER A 143 -2.83 -3.71 11.60
CA SER A 143 -3.42 -3.61 10.27
C SER A 143 -3.62 -2.15 9.89
N GLY A 144 -3.43 -1.80 8.61
CA GLY A 144 -3.55 -0.42 8.18
C GLY A 144 -2.85 -0.12 6.87
N SER A 145 -2.32 1.09 6.74
CA SER A 145 -1.68 1.57 5.51
C SER A 145 -0.23 1.98 5.73
N PHE A 146 0.54 1.83 4.66
CA PHE A 146 1.92 2.26 4.53
C PHE A 146 2.04 3.20 3.35
N THR A 147 2.81 4.28 3.50
CA THR A 147 3.19 5.18 2.40
C THR A 147 4.67 5.53 2.51
N SER A 148 5.33 5.76 1.37
CA SER A 148 6.70 6.23 1.30
C SER A 148 6.78 7.40 0.32
N ASP A 149 7.25 8.56 0.77
CA ASP A 149 7.56 9.75 -0.05
C ASP A 149 9.03 9.68 -0.43
N GLU A 150 9.31 9.23 -1.66
CA GLU A 150 10.67 9.04 -2.16
C GLU A 150 11.34 10.35 -2.57
N ARG A 151 12.49 10.62 -1.96
CA ARG A 151 13.35 11.77 -2.24
C ARG A 151 14.73 11.29 -2.72
N ARG A 152 15.51 12.19 -3.27
CA ARG A 152 16.80 11.87 -3.89
C ARG A 152 17.74 10.99 -3.05
N ARG A 153 17.79 11.18 -1.73
CA ARG A 153 18.72 10.46 -0.82
C ARG A 153 18.04 9.83 0.38
N THR A 154 16.79 10.12 0.57
CA THR A 154 15.98 9.66 1.70
C THR A 154 14.59 9.37 1.22
N SER A 155 13.87 8.52 1.95
CA SER A 155 12.42 8.39 1.83
C SER A 155 11.79 8.72 3.19
N ILE A 156 10.56 9.17 3.18
CA ILE A 156 9.77 9.36 4.40
C ILE A 156 8.70 8.28 4.41
N ASP A 157 8.88 7.32 5.29
CA ASP A 157 7.97 6.19 5.45
C ASP A 157 6.98 6.49 6.56
N THR A 158 5.70 6.38 6.26
CA THR A 158 4.61 6.56 7.23
C THR A 158 3.80 5.27 7.33
N PHE A 159 3.70 4.76 8.55
CA PHE A 159 2.91 3.61 8.93
C PHE A 159 1.72 4.12 9.74
N HIS A 160 0.52 3.92 9.25
CA HIS A 160 -0.72 4.26 9.92
C HIS A 160 -1.51 2.97 10.17
N PHE A 161 -1.72 2.60 11.43
CA PHE A 161 -2.28 1.29 11.77
C PHE A 161 -3.00 1.30 13.12
N ASP A 162 -3.89 0.34 13.26
CA ASP A 162 -4.50 -0.07 14.51
C ASP A 162 -3.87 -1.39 14.96
N THR A 163 -3.87 -1.64 16.27
CA THR A 163 -3.55 -2.94 16.89
C THR A 163 -4.76 -3.40 17.67
N ASP A 164 -5.12 -4.66 17.53
CA ASP A 164 -6.22 -5.29 18.31
C ASP A 164 -5.88 -5.35 19.81
#